data_1f15c714f5f2a4fa2b786e219e90226a
#
_entry.id   1f15c714f5f2a4fa2b786e219e90226a
#
_cell.length_a   1.000
_cell.length_b   1.000
_cell.length_c   1.000
_cell.angle_alpha   90.00
_cell.angle_beta   90.00
_cell.angle_gamma   90.00
#
_symmetry.space_group_name_H-M   'P 1'
#
loop_
_entity.id
_entity.type
_entity.pdbx_description
1 polymer ?
#
loop_
_entity_poly.entity_id
_entity_poly.type
_entity_poly.pdbx_seq_one_letter_code
_entity_poly.pdbx_strand_id
1 'polypeptide(L)'
;GGLAELKTFIDTYMKSTNEGLIIGKNDASSTIKVSSDRISMFSAGKEVMYISQGVIHIDNGIFTASVQIGRFRTEQYHLNKDVNVIRYVG
;
A
#
# COMPACT_ATOMS: atom_id res chain seq x y z
N GLY A 1 1.54 -20.69 26.94
CA GLY A 1 2.77 -19.92 27.03
C GLY A 1 3.01 -19.09 25.80
N GLY A 2 4.12 -18.34 25.82
CA GLY A 2 4.45 -17.38 24.75
C GLY A 2 4.57 -17.99 23.35
N LEU A 3 5.07 -19.22 23.22
CA LEU A 3 5.18 -19.90 21.93
C LEU A 3 3.81 -20.25 21.34
N ALA A 4 2.86 -20.67 22.16
CA ALA A 4 1.51 -20.98 21.71
C ALA A 4 0.78 -19.69 21.26
N GLU A 5 0.96 -18.59 21.97
CA GLU A 5 0.39 -17.30 21.61
C GLU A 5 0.97 -16.77 20.30
N LEU A 6 2.29 -16.91 20.10
CA LEU A 6 2.95 -16.51 18.87
C LEU A 6 2.46 -17.34 17.67
N LYS A 7 2.35 -18.65 17.85
CA LYS A 7 1.83 -19.53 16.81
C LYS A 7 0.40 -19.16 16.43
N THR A 8 -0.46 -18.88 17.40
CA THR A 8 -1.84 -18.45 17.15
C THR A 8 -1.88 -17.13 16.39
N PHE A 9 -1.02 -16.17 16.75
CA PHE A 9 -0.91 -14.90 16.05
C PHE A 9 -0.50 -15.12 14.59
N ILE A 10 0.54 -15.91 14.36
CA ILE A 10 1.02 -16.20 13.00
C ILE A 10 -0.08 -16.88 12.18
N ASP A 11 -0.72 -17.91 12.73
CA ASP A 11 -1.78 -18.65 12.04
C ASP A 11 -3.01 -17.77 11.73
N THR A 12 -3.23 -16.72 12.52
CA THR A 12 -4.35 -15.77 12.32
C THR A 12 -4.04 -14.74 11.24
N TYR A 13 -2.80 -14.24 11.18
CA TYR A 13 -2.44 -13.08 10.36
C TYR A 13 -1.52 -13.41 9.18
N MET A 14 -0.94 -14.60 9.12
CA MET A 14 -0.01 -14.96 8.06
C MET A 14 -0.37 -16.31 7.46
N LYS A 15 -0.33 -16.39 6.12
CA LYS A 15 -0.58 -17.61 5.39
C LYS A 15 0.45 -17.78 4.29
N SER A 16 1.17 -18.91 4.31
CA SER A 16 2.07 -19.28 3.22
C SER A 16 1.28 -20.02 2.15
N THR A 17 1.44 -19.61 0.88
CA THR A 17 0.81 -20.23 -0.28
C THR A 17 1.85 -20.49 -1.36
N ASN A 18 1.49 -21.24 -2.40
CA ASN A 18 2.37 -21.44 -3.55
C ASN A 18 2.70 -20.13 -4.26
N GLU A 19 1.86 -19.12 -4.13
CA GLU A 19 2.02 -17.83 -4.77
C GLU A 19 2.79 -16.83 -3.91
N GLY A 20 3.01 -17.12 -2.61
CA GLY A 20 3.73 -16.25 -1.71
C GLY A 20 3.10 -16.19 -0.32
N LEU A 21 3.55 -15.21 0.48
CA LEU A 21 3.08 -14.98 1.84
C LEU A 21 1.94 -13.97 1.83
N ILE A 22 0.82 -14.35 2.41
CA ILE A 22 -0.32 -13.45 2.60
C ILE A 22 -0.32 -12.98 4.05
N ILE A 23 -0.40 -11.67 4.23
CA ILE A 23 -0.45 -11.00 5.54
C ILE A 23 -1.79 -10.31 5.66
N GLY A 24 -2.53 -10.64 6.70
CA GLY A 24 -3.85 -10.10 6.97
C GLY A 24 -4.65 -11.11 7.78
N LYS A 25 -5.59 -10.63 8.57
CA LYS A 25 -6.44 -11.52 9.36
C LYS A 25 -7.26 -12.41 8.42
N ASN A 26 -7.43 -13.68 8.78
CA ASN A 26 -8.26 -14.61 8.03
C ASN A 26 -9.65 -13.99 7.73
N ASP A 27 -10.10 -14.15 6.49
CA ASP A 27 -11.34 -13.60 5.98
C ASP A 27 -11.40 -12.06 5.95
N ALA A 28 -10.23 -11.39 6.12
CA ALA A 28 -10.18 -9.94 5.98
C ALA A 28 -10.38 -9.50 4.53
N SER A 29 -11.07 -8.38 4.35
CA SER A 29 -11.28 -7.79 3.03
C SER A 29 -10.01 -7.13 2.48
N SER A 30 -9.04 -6.81 3.35
CA SER A 30 -7.78 -6.17 2.98
C SER A 30 -6.61 -7.01 3.41
N THR A 31 -5.70 -7.30 2.48
CA THR A 31 -4.51 -8.12 2.74
C THR A 31 -3.31 -7.58 1.99
N ILE A 32 -2.11 -8.00 2.44
CA ILE A 32 -0.85 -7.78 1.75
C ILE A 32 -0.34 -9.14 1.29
N LYS A 33 0.16 -9.21 0.06
CA LYS A 33 0.77 -10.41 -0.49
C LYS A 33 2.19 -10.12 -0.89
N VAL A 34 3.14 -10.92 -0.39
CA VAL A 34 4.54 -10.85 -0.77
C VAL A 34 4.86 -12.08 -1.59
N SER A 35 5.19 -11.89 -2.86
CA SER A 35 5.54 -12.97 -3.78
C SER A 35 6.91 -12.73 -4.40
N SER A 36 7.36 -13.64 -5.30
CA SER A 36 8.68 -13.55 -5.90
C SER A 36 8.85 -12.36 -6.86
N ASP A 37 7.75 -11.86 -7.42
CA ASP A 37 7.78 -10.80 -8.44
C ASP A 37 7.22 -9.46 -7.96
N ARG A 38 6.44 -9.42 -6.88
CA ARG A 38 5.83 -8.18 -6.43
C ARG A 38 5.36 -8.22 -4.98
N ILE A 39 5.14 -7.04 -4.44
CA ILE A 39 4.44 -6.83 -3.16
C ILE A 39 3.11 -6.18 -3.52
N SER A 40 2.01 -6.78 -3.10
CA SER A 40 0.67 -6.35 -3.49
C SER A 40 -0.20 -6.03 -2.28
N MET A 41 -1.12 -5.09 -2.47
CA MET A 41 -2.18 -4.80 -1.52
C MET A 41 -3.52 -5.09 -2.18
N PHE A 42 -4.39 -5.80 -1.45
CA PHE A 42 -5.72 -6.20 -1.92
C PHE A 42 -6.78 -5.53 -1.06
N SER A 43 -7.87 -5.17 -1.68
CA SER A 43 -9.08 -4.70 -1.01
C SER A 43 -10.27 -5.37 -1.66
N ALA A 44 -11.12 -6.00 -0.84
CA ALA A 44 -12.28 -6.76 -1.32
C ALA A 44 -11.90 -7.80 -2.38
N GLY A 45 -10.75 -8.48 -2.19
CA GLY A 45 -10.26 -9.51 -3.10
C GLY A 45 -9.64 -9.01 -4.40
N LYS A 46 -9.54 -7.69 -4.59
CA LYS A 46 -8.96 -7.08 -5.79
C LYS A 46 -7.60 -6.46 -5.47
N GLU A 47 -6.60 -6.71 -6.32
CA GLU A 47 -5.30 -6.05 -6.22
C GLU A 47 -5.47 -4.57 -6.59
N VAL A 48 -5.24 -3.68 -5.62
CA VAL A 48 -5.43 -2.23 -5.80
C VAL A 48 -4.11 -1.47 -5.82
N MET A 49 -3.03 -2.09 -5.39
CA MET A 49 -1.69 -1.51 -5.40
C MET A 49 -0.66 -2.63 -5.46
N TYR A 50 0.42 -2.43 -6.24
CA TYR A 50 1.56 -3.33 -6.17
C TYR A 50 2.85 -2.63 -6.55
N ILE A 51 3.96 -3.16 -6.04
CA ILE A 51 5.32 -2.71 -6.36
C ILE A 51 5.99 -3.84 -7.12
N SER A 52 6.48 -3.55 -8.31
CA SER A 52 7.21 -4.50 -9.14
C SER A 52 8.20 -3.76 -10.04
N GLN A 53 9.41 -4.28 -10.15
CA GLN A 53 10.44 -3.77 -11.06
C GLN A 53 10.70 -2.26 -10.93
N GLY A 54 10.72 -1.78 -9.68
CA GLY A 54 11.01 -0.38 -9.37
C GLY A 54 9.84 0.58 -9.60
N VAL A 55 8.65 0.08 -9.87
CA VAL A 55 7.47 0.88 -10.13
C VAL A 55 6.37 0.54 -9.13
N ILE A 56 5.68 1.56 -8.63
CA ILE A 56 4.48 1.41 -7.80
C ILE A 56 3.27 1.66 -8.68
N HIS A 57 2.38 0.67 -8.75
CA HIS A 57 1.12 0.73 -9.48
C HIS A 57 -0.02 0.90 -8.49
N ILE A 58 -0.86 1.91 -8.68
CA ILE A 58 -1.98 2.24 -7.80
C ILE A 58 -3.21 2.48 -8.67
N ASP A 59 -4.30 1.74 -8.40
CA ASP A 59 -5.56 1.94 -9.14
C ASP A 59 -6.18 3.31 -8.85
N ASN A 60 -6.34 3.63 -7.57
CA ASN A 60 -6.91 4.89 -7.11
C ASN A 60 -6.14 5.37 -5.89
N GLY A 61 -5.79 6.65 -5.87
CA GLY A 61 -5.07 7.24 -4.75
C GLY A 61 -5.62 8.61 -4.40
N ILE A 62 -5.66 8.93 -3.10
CA ILE A 62 -5.97 10.27 -2.61
C ILE A 62 -4.74 10.76 -1.87
N PHE A 63 -4.13 11.82 -2.38
CA PHE A 63 -3.00 12.47 -1.75
C PHE A 63 -3.53 13.69 -0.98
N THR A 64 -3.40 13.67 0.33
CA THR A 64 -4.01 14.69 1.18
C THR A 64 -3.14 15.93 1.37
N ALA A 65 -1.90 15.89 0.92
CA ALA A 65 -0.96 17.01 1.06
C ALA A 65 -0.32 17.38 -0.27
N SER A 66 0.52 16.51 -0.84
CA SER A 66 1.26 16.85 -2.05
C SER A 66 1.76 15.61 -2.80
N VAL A 67 2.10 15.82 -4.07
CA VAL A 67 2.86 14.88 -4.90
C VAL A 67 4.03 15.62 -5.49
N GLN A 68 5.24 15.12 -5.29
CA GLN A 68 6.45 15.72 -5.84
C GLN A 68 7.04 14.79 -6.90
N ILE A 69 7.30 15.34 -8.07
CA ILE A 69 7.98 14.65 -9.17
C ILE A 69 9.24 15.47 -9.47
N GLY A 70 10.41 14.92 -9.10
CA GLY A 70 11.66 15.65 -9.25
C GLY A 70 11.65 16.95 -8.48
N ARG A 71 11.80 18.06 -9.18
CA ARG A 71 11.92 19.41 -8.59
C ARG A 71 10.60 20.18 -8.53
N PHE A 72 9.49 19.55 -8.86
CA PHE A 72 8.18 20.19 -8.84
C PHE A 72 7.23 19.44 -7.92
N ARG A 73 6.43 20.22 -7.19
CA ARG A 73 5.43 19.67 -6.28
C ARG A 73 4.06 20.21 -6.63
N THR A 74 3.09 19.31 -6.76
CA THR A 74 1.67 19.65 -6.86
C THR A 74 1.09 19.60 -5.47
N GLU A 75 0.47 20.69 -5.03
CA GLU A 75 -0.11 20.81 -3.68
C GLU A 75 -1.29 21.75 -3.68
N GLN A 76 -2.08 21.74 -2.59
CA GLN A 76 -3.15 22.71 -2.41
C GLN A 76 -2.54 24.10 -2.26
N TYR A 77 -3.21 25.10 -2.90
CA TYR A 77 -2.80 26.47 -2.70
C TYR A 77 -3.14 26.93 -1.27
N HIS A 78 -2.18 27.53 -0.58
CA HIS A 78 -2.36 27.90 0.83
C HIS A 78 -3.44 28.97 1.06
N LEU A 79 -3.76 29.76 0.04
CA LEU A 79 -4.79 30.81 0.11
C LEU A 79 -6.18 30.32 -0.32
N ASN A 80 -6.26 29.18 -1.01
CA ASN A 80 -7.54 28.63 -1.47
C ASN A 80 -7.43 27.12 -1.66
N LYS A 81 -8.11 26.37 -0.81
CA LYS A 81 -8.08 24.89 -0.82
C LYS A 81 -8.72 24.27 -2.06
N ASP A 82 -9.49 25.04 -2.82
CA ASP A 82 -10.10 24.55 -4.07
C ASP A 82 -9.18 24.70 -5.28
N VAL A 83 -7.95 25.19 -5.06
CA VAL A 83 -6.94 25.39 -6.10
C VAL A 83 -5.71 24.58 -5.78
N ASN A 84 -5.19 23.89 -6.79
CA ASN A 84 -3.88 23.22 -6.72
C ASN A 84 -2.87 24.06 -7.49
N VAL A 85 -1.64 24.04 -7.01
CA VAL A 85 -0.50 24.71 -7.68
C VAL A 85 0.61 23.71 -7.91
N ILE A 86 1.38 23.93 -8.97
CA ILE A 86 2.62 23.20 -9.23
C ILE A 86 3.75 24.18 -8.95
N ARG A 87 4.62 23.81 -8.00
CA ARG A 87 5.66 24.70 -7.49
C ARG A 87 7.04 24.07 -7.62
N TYR A 88 8.04 24.87 -8.04
CA TYR A 88 9.42 24.46 -8.03
C TYR A 88 9.93 24.42 -6.58
N VAL A 89 10.51 23.30 -6.15
CA VAL A 89 10.97 23.10 -4.77
C VAL A 89 12.49 22.83 -4.67
N GLY A 90 13.18 22.85 -5.78
CA GLY A 90 14.65 22.71 -5.83
C GLY A 90 15.19 21.38 -6.27
#